data_44dd9e1b5deb6ae5e4ff61c4dc60832b
#
_entry.id   44dd9e1b5deb6ae5e4ff61c4dc60832b
#
_cell.length_a   1.000
_cell.length_b   1.000
_cell.length_c   1.000
_cell.angle_alpha   90.00
_cell.angle_beta   90.00
_cell.angle_gamma   90.00
#
_symmetry.space_group_name_H-M   'P 1'
#
loop_
_entity.id
_entity.type
_entity.pdbx_description
1 polymer ?
#
loop_
_entity_poly.entity_id
_entity_poly.type
_entity_poly.pdbx_seq_one_letter_code
_entity_poly.pdbx_strand_id
1 'polypeptide(L)'
;MSDQISKEIRSKVTSDGNIEISIATTDKPVPTDDQVLIEVQASPINPSDLGLLLSFAADLETINVSGSGDDTVATMKIHPALMGAMKPRLDESMPVGNEGAGVIVDAGANAKDLIGKTVG
;
A
#
# COMPACT_ATOMS: atom_id res chain seq x y z
N MET A 1 -12.07 14.84 10.00
CA MET A 1 -13.08 13.76 9.94
C MET A 1 -12.41 12.52 9.41
N SER A 2 -12.56 11.39 10.11
CA SER A 2 -11.92 10.13 9.70
C SER A 2 -12.43 9.63 8.34
N ASP A 3 -13.65 9.98 7.96
CA ASP A 3 -14.25 9.63 6.68
C ASP A 3 -13.69 10.44 5.50
N GLN A 4 -12.83 11.41 5.75
CA GLN A 4 -12.16 12.22 4.73
C GLN A 4 -10.76 11.73 4.40
N ILE A 5 -10.27 10.71 5.10
CA ILE A 5 -8.93 10.16 4.89
C ILE A 5 -8.98 8.70 4.51
N SER A 6 -7.99 8.28 3.77
CA SER A 6 -7.73 6.90 3.39
C SER A 6 -6.37 6.48 3.91
N LYS A 7 -6.18 5.19 4.14
CA LYS A 7 -4.91 4.63 4.60
C LYS A 7 -4.44 3.58 3.63
N GLU A 8 -3.15 3.52 3.41
CA GLU A 8 -2.54 2.53 2.56
C GLU A 8 -1.17 2.10 3.09
N ILE A 9 -0.78 0.89 2.77
CA ILE A 9 0.56 0.40 3.06
C ILE A 9 1.48 0.87 1.94
N ARG A 10 2.65 1.37 2.33
CA ARG A 10 3.69 1.84 1.41
C ARG A 10 4.96 1.03 1.64
N SER A 11 5.70 0.81 0.55
CA SER A 11 7.01 0.19 0.58
C SER A 11 8.01 1.11 -0.11
N LYS A 12 9.16 1.30 0.51
CA LYS A 12 10.20 2.19 0.00
C LYS A 12 11.57 1.57 0.23
N VAL A 13 12.36 1.49 -0.83
CA VAL A 13 13.78 1.12 -0.72
C VAL A 13 14.57 2.41 -0.58
N THR A 14 15.34 2.52 0.50
CA THR A 14 16.12 3.71 0.77
C THR A 14 17.55 3.60 0.24
N SER A 15 18.16 4.73 -0.08
CA SER A 15 19.53 4.76 -0.61
C SER A 15 20.58 4.31 0.40
N ASP A 16 20.24 4.29 1.71
CA ASP A 16 21.13 3.77 2.75
C ASP A 16 21.02 2.24 2.95
N GLY A 17 20.27 1.55 2.09
CA GLY A 17 20.28 0.09 2.05
C GLY A 17 19.21 -0.59 2.87
N ASN A 18 18.08 0.07 3.12
CA ASN A 18 16.96 -0.50 3.85
C ASN A 18 15.70 -0.54 2.99
N ILE A 19 14.78 -1.42 3.35
CA ILE A 19 13.40 -1.34 2.89
C ILE A 19 12.52 -0.94 4.07
N GLU A 20 11.67 0.05 3.84
CA GLU A 20 10.75 0.58 4.85
C GLU A 20 9.32 0.26 4.45
N ILE A 21 8.57 -0.31 5.38
CA ILE A 21 7.14 -0.56 5.23
C ILE A 21 6.42 0.36 6.21
N SER A 22 5.52 1.16 5.73
CA SER A 22 4.83 2.16 6.53
C SER A 22 3.36 2.27 6.15
N ILE A 23 2.62 3.00 6.96
CA ILE A 23 1.22 3.33 6.69
C ILE A 23 1.17 4.81 6.31
N ALA A 24 0.66 5.10 5.13
CA ALA A 24 0.42 6.47 4.70
C ALA A 24 -1.06 6.81 4.83
N THR A 25 -1.34 8.03 5.25
CA THR A 25 -2.69 8.58 5.21
C THR A 25 -2.78 9.55 4.04
N THR A 26 -3.83 9.42 3.26
CA THR A 26 -4.06 10.26 2.08
C THR A 26 -5.48 10.80 2.12
N ASP A 27 -5.73 11.82 1.35
CA ASP A 27 -7.08 12.32 1.19
C ASP A 27 -7.93 11.27 0.49
N LYS A 28 -9.17 11.15 0.93
CA LYS A 28 -10.13 10.24 0.32
C LYS A 28 -10.39 10.68 -1.12
N PRO A 29 -10.20 9.78 -2.11
CA PRO A 29 -10.38 10.16 -3.51
C PRO A 29 -11.85 10.49 -3.82
N VAL A 30 -12.06 11.33 -4.81
CA VAL A 30 -13.38 11.65 -5.33
C VAL A 30 -13.53 10.95 -6.68
N PRO A 31 -14.51 10.05 -6.83
CA PRO A 31 -14.71 9.35 -8.10
C PRO A 31 -15.22 10.31 -9.19
N THR A 32 -14.65 10.18 -10.38
CA THR A 32 -15.13 10.90 -11.56
C THR A 32 -16.12 10.05 -12.35
N ASP A 33 -16.77 10.60 -13.30
CA ASP A 33 -17.93 10.10 -14.06
C ASP A 33 -18.20 8.58 -14.06
N ASP A 34 -17.23 7.78 -14.49
CA ASP A 34 -17.38 6.33 -14.63
C ASP A 34 -16.69 5.55 -13.51
N GLN A 35 -16.24 6.23 -12.48
CA GLN A 35 -15.51 5.63 -11.37
C GLN A 35 -16.40 5.38 -10.17
N VAL A 36 -16.02 4.41 -9.38
CA VAL A 36 -16.62 4.15 -8.07
C VAL A 36 -15.55 4.25 -6.99
N LEU A 37 -15.97 4.61 -5.79
CA LEU A 37 -15.12 4.58 -4.61
C LEU A 37 -15.51 3.38 -3.76
N ILE A 38 -14.54 2.51 -3.52
CA ILE A 38 -14.75 1.28 -2.73
C ILE A 38 -14.15 1.48 -1.35
N GLU A 39 -14.95 1.24 -0.31
CA GLU A 39 -14.44 1.08 1.05
C GLU A 39 -13.95 -0.35 1.19
N VAL A 40 -12.63 -0.53 1.14
CA VAL A 40 -12.01 -1.86 1.18
C VAL A 40 -12.15 -2.45 2.58
N GLN A 41 -12.70 -3.65 2.67
CA GLN A 41 -12.94 -4.36 3.92
C GLN A 41 -12.03 -5.59 4.06
N ALA A 42 -11.51 -6.11 2.96
CA ALA A 42 -10.61 -7.26 2.95
C ALA A 42 -9.68 -7.19 1.77
N SER A 43 -8.43 -7.61 1.97
CA SER A 43 -7.42 -7.74 0.92
C SER A 43 -6.64 -9.02 1.15
N PRO A 44 -6.42 -9.84 0.13
CA PRO A 44 -5.52 -10.98 0.27
C PRO A 44 -4.07 -10.51 0.27
N ILE A 45 -3.18 -11.35 0.81
CA ILE A 45 -1.74 -11.17 0.67
C ILE A 45 -1.27 -12.25 -0.30
N ASN A 46 -0.97 -11.84 -1.51
CA ASN A 46 -0.51 -12.75 -2.56
C ASN A 46 1.01 -12.83 -2.57
N PRO A 47 1.61 -13.91 -3.12
CA PRO A 47 3.07 -13.95 -3.27
C PRO A 47 3.65 -12.77 -4.05
N SER A 48 2.92 -12.26 -5.04
CA SER A 48 3.34 -11.06 -5.79
C SER A 48 3.38 -9.80 -4.93
N ASP A 49 2.53 -9.70 -3.93
CA ASP A 49 2.55 -8.56 -2.99
C ASP A 49 3.83 -8.57 -2.17
N LEU A 50 4.30 -9.75 -1.77
CA LEU A 50 5.54 -9.88 -1.00
C LEU A 50 6.76 -9.42 -1.81
N GLY A 51 6.74 -9.63 -3.12
CA GLY A 51 7.80 -9.15 -4.00
C GLY A 51 7.97 -7.64 -3.94
N LEU A 52 6.88 -6.90 -3.90
CA LEU A 52 6.91 -5.45 -3.78
C LEU A 52 7.11 -5.00 -2.33
N LEU A 53 6.41 -5.64 -1.40
CA LEU A 53 6.41 -5.28 0.01
C LEU A 53 7.77 -5.48 0.66
N LEU A 54 8.35 -6.66 0.48
CA LEU A 54 9.60 -7.05 1.13
C LEU A 54 10.78 -7.08 0.18
N SER A 55 10.54 -7.30 -1.10
CA SER A 55 11.58 -7.61 -2.08
C SER A 55 12.30 -8.93 -1.77
N PHE A 56 12.77 -9.60 -2.80
CA PHE A 56 13.65 -10.77 -2.65
C PHE A 56 15.01 -10.42 -2.02
N ALA A 57 15.32 -9.12 -1.99
CA ALA A 57 16.60 -8.62 -1.48
C ALA A 57 16.57 -8.31 0.02
N ALA A 58 15.39 -8.35 0.66
CA ALA A 58 15.27 -8.02 2.08
C ALA A 58 15.78 -9.16 2.97
N ASP A 59 16.57 -8.79 3.97
CA ASP A 59 17.01 -9.71 5.01
C ASP A 59 16.02 -9.68 6.16
N LEU A 60 15.17 -10.68 6.22
CA LEU A 60 14.09 -10.77 7.21
C LEU A 60 14.59 -10.87 8.63
N GLU A 61 15.82 -11.38 8.85
CA GLU A 61 16.39 -11.47 10.19
C GLU A 61 16.73 -10.10 10.78
N THR A 62 16.80 -9.07 9.95
CA THR A 62 17.14 -7.71 10.39
C THR A 62 15.92 -6.84 10.68
N ILE A 63 14.72 -7.41 10.67
CA ILE A 63 13.50 -6.65 10.85
C ILE A 63 13.50 -5.87 12.16
N ASN A 64 13.14 -4.61 12.07
CA ASN A 64 12.95 -3.74 13.22
C ASN A 64 11.64 -2.97 13.06
N VAL A 65 10.81 -3.01 14.08
CA VAL A 65 9.51 -2.33 14.07
C VAL A 65 9.54 -1.21 15.09
N SER A 66 9.15 -0.02 14.67
CA SER A 66 9.06 1.17 15.52
C SER A 66 7.71 1.84 15.35
N GLY A 67 7.38 2.72 16.29
CA GLY A 67 6.09 3.42 16.28
C GLY A 67 4.94 2.52 16.72
N SER A 68 3.73 3.06 16.65
CA SER A 68 2.50 2.35 16.99
C SER A 68 1.34 2.89 16.17
N GLY A 69 0.30 2.07 15.98
CA GLY A 69 -0.86 2.46 15.19
C GLY A 69 -0.46 2.89 13.78
N ASP A 70 -0.94 4.03 13.35
CA ASP A 70 -0.66 4.57 12.01
C ASP A 70 0.78 5.05 11.81
N ASP A 71 1.53 5.19 12.90
CA ASP A 71 2.95 5.60 12.85
C ASP A 71 3.90 4.39 12.84
N THR A 72 3.37 3.18 12.73
CA THR A 72 4.19 1.98 12.68
C THR A 72 5.05 1.96 11.41
N VAL A 73 6.34 1.71 11.60
CA VAL A 73 7.31 1.54 10.51
C VAL A 73 8.10 0.26 10.77
N ALA A 74 8.14 -0.61 9.78
CA ALA A 74 8.99 -1.80 9.79
C ALA A 74 10.14 -1.58 8.79
N THR A 75 11.36 -1.82 9.24
CA THR A 75 12.55 -1.69 8.40
C THR A 75 13.31 -3.00 8.37
N MET A 76 13.92 -3.30 7.24
CA MET A 76 14.80 -4.45 7.05
C MET A 76 15.98 -4.00 6.21
N LYS A 77 17.14 -4.61 6.42
CA LYS A 77 18.30 -4.36 5.58
C LYS A 77 18.12 -5.10 4.26
N ILE A 78 18.63 -4.48 3.20
CA ILE A 78 18.75 -5.13 1.90
C ILE A 78 20.16 -5.71 1.80
N HIS A 79 20.26 -6.94 1.30
CA HIS A 79 21.56 -7.55 1.05
C HIS A 79 22.39 -6.64 0.13
N PRO A 80 23.58 -6.18 0.55
CA PRO A 80 24.34 -5.17 -0.21
C PRO A 80 24.59 -5.56 -1.66
N ALA A 81 24.81 -6.84 -1.92
CA ALA A 81 25.04 -7.35 -3.27
C ALA A 81 23.83 -7.18 -4.19
N LEU A 82 22.63 -6.98 -3.62
CA LEU A 82 21.38 -6.88 -4.38
C LEU A 82 20.88 -5.44 -4.51
N MET A 83 21.56 -4.47 -3.90
CA MET A 83 21.17 -3.06 -4.00
C MET A 83 21.15 -2.54 -5.44
N GLY A 84 22.02 -3.06 -6.30
CA GLY A 84 22.03 -2.69 -7.70
C GLY A 84 20.72 -2.98 -8.41
N ALA A 85 20.07 -4.08 -8.06
CA ALA A 85 18.78 -4.46 -8.61
C ALA A 85 17.63 -3.59 -8.12
N MET A 86 17.84 -2.83 -7.03
CA MET A 86 16.82 -1.97 -6.44
C MET A 86 16.82 -0.55 -7.03
N LYS A 87 17.76 -0.21 -7.88
CA LYS A 87 17.89 1.14 -8.46
C LYS A 87 16.59 1.70 -9.05
N PRO A 88 15.76 0.91 -9.77
CA PRO A 88 14.55 1.46 -10.37
C PRO A 88 13.50 1.96 -9.38
N ARG A 89 13.59 1.50 -8.12
CA ARG A 89 12.62 1.89 -7.07
C ARG A 89 13.26 2.62 -5.89
N LEU A 90 14.51 3.06 -6.06
CA LEU A 90 15.26 3.71 -5.00
C LEU A 90 14.59 5.02 -4.58
N ASP A 91 14.35 5.19 -3.28
CA ASP A 91 13.70 6.35 -2.66
C ASP A 91 12.29 6.65 -3.19
N GLU A 92 11.67 5.69 -3.89
CA GLU A 92 10.29 5.77 -4.34
C GLU A 92 9.35 5.10 -3.32
N SER A 93 8.42 5.87 -2.76
CA SER A 93 7.36 5.31 -1.91
C SER A 93 6.27 4.74 -2.82
N MET A 94 6.04 3.45 -2.72
CA MET A 94 5.14 2.73 -3.63
C MET A 94 3.97 2.12 -2.86
N PRO A 95 2.74 2.20 -3.39
CA PRO A 95 1.62 1.47 -2.81
C PRO A 95 1.81 -0.03 -3.00
N VAL A 96 1.25 -0.81 -2.10
CA VAL A 96 1.36 -2.28 -2.11
C VAL A 96 -0.04 -2.88 -2.20
N GLY A 97 -0.12 -4.00 -2.91
CA GLY A 97 -1.37 -4.72 -3.09
C GLY A 97 -2.03 -4.39 -4.43
N ASN A 98 -2.73 -5.37 -4.97
CA ASN A 98 -3.41 -5.25 -6.25
C ASN A 98 -4.80 -5.88 -6.26
N GLU A 99 -5.28 -6.32 -5.09
CA GLU A 99 -6.61 -6.90 -4.93
C GLU A 99 -7.24 -6.41 -3.64
N GLY A 100 -8.54 -6.32 -3.66
CA GLY A 100 -9.33 -5.97 -2.49
C GLY A 100 -10.81 -6.19 -2.73
N ALA A 101 -11.55 -6.34 -1.66
CA ALA A 101 -13.00 -6.46 -1.71
C ALA A 101 -13.61 -5.49 -0.70
N GLY A 102 -14.76 -4.96 -1.04
CA GLY A 102 -15.45 -4.01 -0.18
C GLY A 102 -16.78 -3.56 -0.75
N VAL A 103 -17.25 -2.45 -0.23
CA VAL A 103 -18.56 -1.88 -0.61
C VAL A 103 -18.34 -0.57 -1.35
N ILE A 104 -19.09 -0.38 -2.42
CA ILE A 104 -19.10 0.90 -3.14
C ILE A 104 -19.84 1.92 -2.29
N VAL A 105 -19.13 2.96 -1.87
CA VAL A 105 -19.66 4.00 -0.97
C VAL A 105 -19.89 5.34 -1.67
N ASP A 106 -19.31 5.54 -2.85
CA ASP A 106 -19.51 6.72 -3.66
C ASP A 106 -19.27 6.36 -5.14
N ALA A 107 -19.78 7.18 -6.04
CA ALA A 107 -19.65 6.92 -7.47
C ALA A 107 -19.80 8.21 -8.26
N GLY A 108 -19.19 8.26 -9.43
CA GLY A 108 -19.40 9.31 -10.40
C GLY A 108 -20.79 9.26 -11.02
N ALA A 109 -21.10 10.25 -11.84
CA ALA A 109 -22.45 10.46 -12.38
C ALA A 109 -23.01 9.24 -13.12
N ASN A 110 -22.15 8.49 -13.82
CA ASN A 110 -22.57 7.34 -14.63
C ASN A 110 -22.63 6.01 -13.89
N ALA A 111 -22.26 6.01 -12.61
CA ALA A 111 -22.14 4.77 -11.83
C ALA A 111 -22.90 4.81 -10.49
N LYS A 112 -23.80 5.78 -10.31
CA LYS A 112 -24.52 5.97 -9.04
C LYS A 112 -25.37 4.77 -8.64
N ASP A 113 -25.86 4.00 -9.59
CA ASP A 113 -26.65 2.80 -9.34
C ASP A 113 -25.85 1.67 -8.70
N LEU A 114 -24.52 1.77 -8.68
CA LEU A 114 -23.66 0.76 -8.08
C LEU A 114 -23.42 0.99 -6.58
N ILE A 115 -23.76 2.16 -6.05
CA ILE A 115 -23.55 2.47 -4.63
C ILE A 115 -24.29 1.43 -3.75
N GLY A 116 -23.58 0.91 -2.75
CA GLY A 116 -24.09 -0.10 -1.84
C GLY A 116 -23.79 -1.54 -2.24
N LYS A 117 -23.28 -1.76 -3.45
CA LYS A 117 -22.93 -3.11 -3.90
C LYS A 117 -21.58 -3.55 -3.32
N THR A 118 -21.48 -4.83 -3.03
CA THR A 118 -20.23 -5.47 -2.61
C THR A 118 -19.50 -5.95 -3.86
N VAL A 119 -18.21 -5.63 -3.95
CA VAL A 119 -17.38 -5.94 -5.12
C VAL A 119 -16.01 -6.43 -4.68
N GLY A 120 -15.33 -7.13 -5.59
CA GLY A 120 -13.96 -7.61 -5.37
C GLY A 120 -13.18 -7.74 -6.66
#